data_647e704dc045822d84a6d44bd6cc9386
#
_entry.id   647e704dc045822d84a6d44bd6cc9386
#
_cell.length_a   1.000
_cell.length_b   1.000
_cell.length_c   1.000
_cell.angle_alpha   90.00
_cell.angle_beta   90.00
_cell.angle_gamma   90.00
#
_symmetry.space_group_name_H-M   'P 1'
#
loop_
_entity.id
_entity.type
_entity.pdbx_description
1 polymer ?
#
loop_
_entity_poly.entity_id
_entity_poly.type
_entity_poly.pdbx_seq_one_letter_code
_entity_poly.pdbx_strand_id
1 'polypeptide(L)'
;KENLGTGASLVAAAALMVDYVMTVAVSIAAGVENFTSAFPGLRPYSVALCLAMIAVVTMMNLRGVRESGTVFAIPTYGFMISVFVMLGMGAFQALGGRAPVAESAGFGYQATSLSGAALLILLLRAFASGCTSLTGLEAISNGVPAFRRPKSRNAAITLTFMAGLAISMMMG
;
A
#
# COMPACT_ATOMS: atom_id res chain seq x y z
N LYS A 1 -26.14 -1.41 10.21
CA LYS A 1 -27.53 -0.96 10.26
C LYS A 1 -28.25 -1.60 11.44
N GLU A 2 -28.03 -2.89 11.68
CA GLU A 2 -28.69 -3.64 12.77
C GLU A 2 -28.28 -3.16 14.17
N ASN A 3 -27.01 -2.79 14.37
CA ASN A 3 -26.50 -2.44 15.72
C ASN A 3 -26.45 -0.93 15.99
N LEU A 4 -26.25 -0.08 14.98
CA LEU A 4 -25.98 1.36 15.15
C LEU A 4 -26.98 2.29 14.47
N GLY A 5 -28.02 1.71 13.85
CA GLY A 5 -29.03 2.48 13.12
C GLY A 5 -28.61 2.99 11.75
N THR A 6 -29.55 3.62 11.04
CA THR A 6 -29.37 4.00 9.62
C THR A 6 -28.38 5.17 9.44
N GLY A 7 -28.42 6.17 10.35
CA GLY A 7 -27.55 7.34 10.25
C GLY A 7 -26.06 6.98 10.39
N ALA A 8 -25.69 6.21 11.43
CA ALA A 8 -24.34 5.77 11.66
C ALA A 8 -23.82 4.86 10.52
N SER A 9 -24.67 3.98 9.96
CA SER A 9 -24.29 3.12 8.85
C SER A 9 -24.05 3.91 7.55
N LEU A 10 -24.77 5.00 7.30
CA LEU A 10 -24.53 5.88 6.15
C LEU A 10 -23.22 6.64 6.30
N VAL A 11 -22.91 7.15 7.48
CA VAL A 11 -21.64 7.83 7.76
C VAL A 11 -20.46 6.86 7.56
N ALA A 12 -20.57 5.64 8.09
CA ALA A 12 -19.54 4.61 7.91
C ALA A 12 -19.34 4.23 6.43
N ALA A 13 -20.43 4.07 5.68
CA ALA A 13 -20.35 3.76 4.25
C ALA A 13 -19.71 4.91 3.46
N ALA A 14 -20.06 6.16 3.76
CA ALA A 14 -19.46 7.33 3.13
C ALA A 14 -17.96 7.43 3.44
N ALA A 15 -17.56 7.19 4.69
CA ALA A 15 -16.17 7.18 5.11
C ALA A 15 -15.36 6.10 4.37
N LEU A 16 -15.90 4.88 4.25
CA LEU A 16 -15.26 3.81 3.46
C LEU A 16 -15.12 4.15 1.98
N MET A 17 -16.14 4.77 1.38
CA MET A 17 -16.04 5.21 -0.02
C MET A 17 -14.94 6.25 -0.22
N VAL A 18 -14.83 7.23 0.67
CA VAL A 18 -13.77 8.24 0.63
C VAL A 18 -12.40 7.58 0.80
N ASP A 19 -12.26 6.66 1.75
CA ASP A 19 -11.01 5.94 2.00
C ASP A 19 -10.57 5.16 0.76
N TYR A 20 -11.45 4.41 0.12
CA TYR A 20 -11.11 3.67 -1.11
C TYR A 20 -10.73 4.58 -2.27
N VAL A 21 -11.42 5.70 -2.47
CA VAL A 21 -11.06 6.69 -3.50
C VAL A 21 -9.69 7.27 -3.24
N MET A 22 -9.41 7.67 -1.99
CA MET A 22 -8.11 8.21 -1.59
C MET A 22 -6.99 7.19 -1.73
N THR A 23 -7.22 5.94 -1.33
CA THR A 23 -6.25 4.83 -1.47
C THR A 23 -5.86 4.61 -2.93
N VAL A 24 -6.83 4.56 -3.84
CA VAL A 24 -6.56 4.42 -5.28
C VAL A 24 -5.80 5.62 -5.82
N ALA A 25 -6.22 6.84 -5.47
CA ALA A 25 -5.58 8.05 -5.93
C ALA A 25 -4.11 8.16 -5.50
N VAL A 26 -3.84 7.92 -4.20
CA VAL A 26 -2.48 7.97 -3.64
C VAL A 26 -1.60 6.85 -4.22
N SER A 27 -2.13 5.63 -4.36
CA SER A 27 -1.38 4.50 -4.93
C SER A 27 -0.98 4.75 -6.38
N ILE A 28 -1.88 5.29 -7.20
CA ILE A 28 -1.60 5.62 -8.59
C ILE A 28 -0.59 6.78 -8.67
N ALA A 29 -0.77 7.82 -7.87
CA ALA A 29 0.16 8.95 -7.83
C ALA A 29 1.57 8.49 -7.45
N ALA A 30 1.72 7.68 -6.41
CA ALA A 30 3.00 7.12 -5.99
C ALA A 30 3.62 6.22 -7.08
N GLY A 31 2.81 5.38 -7.74
CA GLY A 31 3.26 4.55 -8.85
C GLY A 31 3.78 5.37 -10.03
N VAL A 32 3.07 6.42 -10.41
CA VAL A 32 3.49 7.33 -11.50
C VAL A 32 4.73 8.15 -11.10
N GLU A 33 4.84 8.58 -9.84
CA GLU A 33 6.02 9.28 -9.36
C GLU A 33 7.27 8.39 -9.43
N ASN A 34 7.18 7.14 -8.99
CA ASN A 34 8.28 6.17 -9.13
C ASN A 34 8.62 5.91 -10.60
N PHE A 35 7.61 5.76 -11.47
CA PHE A 35 7.82 5.55 -12.89
C PHE A 35 8.50 6.76 -13.56
N THR A 36 8.05 7.97 -13.28
CA THR A 36 8.65 9.21 -13.83
C THR A 36 10.03 9.53 -13.22
N SER A 37 10.33 9.00 -12.04
CA SER A 37 11.67 9.05 -11.45
C SER A 37 12.66 8.18 -12.26
N ALA A 38 12.23 7.00 -12.73
CA ALA A 38 13.03 6.16 -13.62
C ALA A 38 13.13 6.72 -15.04
N PHE A 39 12.12 7.46 -15.50
CA PHE A 39 12.05 8.08 -16.83
C PHE A 39 11.78 9.60 -16.73
N PRO A 40 12.79 10.43 -16.41
CA PRO A 40 12.60 11.87 -16.14
C PRO A 40 11.92 12.67 -17.25
N GLY A 41 12.06 12.24 -18.52
CA GLY A 41 11.39 12.86 -19.66
C GLY A 41 9.86 12.80 -19.63
N LEU A 42 9.28 11.90 -18.83
CA LEU A 42 7.82 11.74 -18.67
C LEU A 42 7.24 12.58 -17.53
N ARG A 43 8.05 13.25 -16.73
CA ARG A 43 7.61 14.11 -15.61
C ARG A 43 6.56 15.15 -16.00
N PRO A 44 6.66 15.86 -17.15
CA PRO A 44 5.65 16.84 -17.55
C PRO A 44 4.27 16.21 -17.81
N TYR A 45 4.22 14.91 -18.05
CA TYR A 45 3.00 14.16 -18.36
C TYR A 45 2.46 13.37 -17.16
N SER A 46 2.95 13.59 -15.93
CA SER A 46 2.57 12.82 -14.75
C SER A 46 1.06 12.81 -14.50
N VAL A 47 0.36 13.94 -14.68
CA VAL A 47 -1.11 13.99 -14.53
C VAL A 47 -1.81 13.16 -15.61
N ALA A 48 -1.37 13.24 -16.86
CA ALA A 48 -1.94 12.45 -17.94
C ALA A 48 -1.71 10.94 -17.72
N LEU A 49 -0.55 10.56 -17.21
CA LEU A 49 -0.23 9.19 -16.82
C LEU A 49 -1.11 8.69 -15.67
N CYS A 50 -1.34 9.52 -14.64
CA CYS A 50 -2.28 9.17 -13.57
C CYS A 50 -3.69 8.92 -14.11
N LEU A 51 -4.21 9.80 -14.97
CA LEU A 51 -5.54 9.64 -15.57
C LEU A 51 -5.61 8.39 -16.45
N ALA A 52 -4.58 8.12 -17.25
CA ALA A 52 -4.51 6.91 -18.07
C ALA A 52 -4.50 5.64 -17.20
N MET A 53 -3.73 5.62 -16.11
CA MET A 53 -3.70 4.49 -15.18
C MET A 53 -5.04 4.28 -14.48
N ILE A 54 -5.71 5.36 -14.04
CA ILE A 54 -7.07 5.27 -13.47
C ILE A 54 -8.03 4.67 -14.50
N ALA A 55 -7.99 5.13 -15.75
CA ALA A 55 -8.85 4.61 -16.81
C ALA A 55 -8.60 3.12 -17.07
N VAL A 56 -7.33 2.70 -17.15
CA VAL A 56 -6.95 1.29 -17.34
C VAL A 56 -7.45 0.43 -16.18
N VAL A 57 -7.16 0.81 -14.94
CA VAL A 57 -7.59 0.06 -13.75
C VAL A 57 -9.12 -0.03 -13.69
N THR A 58 -9.83 1.06 -14.00
CA THR A 58 -11.29 1.09 -14.02
C THR A 58 -11.85 0.16 -15.11
N MET A 59 -11.33 0.21 -16.33
CA MET A 59 -11.75 -0.68 -17.40
C MET A 59 -11.52 -2.16 -17.07
N MET A 60 -10.40 -2.47 -16.43
CA MET A 60 -10.09 -3.83 -16.02
C MET A 60 -11.04 -4.32 -14.92
N ASN A 61 -11.35 -3.47 -13.94
CA ASN A 61 -12.29 -3.82 -12.87
C ASN A 61 -13.72 -3.99 -13.38
N LEU A 62 -14.14 -3.20 -14.38
CA LEU A 62 -15.45 -3.34 -15.01
C LEU A 62 -15.62 -4.66 -15.80
N ARG A 63 -14.52 -5.28 -16.24
CA ARG A 63 -14.56 -6.60 -16.92
C ARG A 63 -14.79 -7.77 -15.97
N GLY A 64 -14.67 -7.58 -14.69
CA GLY A 64 -14.94 -8.57 -13.66
C GLY A 64 -13.76 -8.89 -12.76
N VAL A 65 -14.05 -9.17 -11.50
CA VAL A 65 -13.07 -9.38 -10.42
C VAL A 65 -12.10 -10.55 -10.72
N ARG A 66 -12.55 -11.57 -11.44
CA ARG A 66 -11.73 -12.75 -11.73
C ARG A 66 -10.66 -12.48 -12.77
N GLU A 67 -11.00 -11.73 -13.82
CA GLU A 67 -10.06 -11.38 -14.89
C GLU A 67 -9.07 -10.33 -14.44
N SER A 68 -9.55 -9.31 -13.71
CA SER A 68 -8.67 -8.27 -13.15
C SER A 68 -7.65 -8.85 -12.18
N GLY A 69 -8.04 -9.80 -11.31
CA GLY A 69 -7.13 -10.46 -10.37
C GLY A 69 -5.97 -11.19 -11.07
N THR A 70 -6.21 -11.85 -12.21
CA THR A 70 -5.18 -12.54 -12.97
C THR A 70 -4.18 -11.58 -13.60
N VAL A 71 -4.66 -10.46 -14.14
CA VAL A 71 -3.79 -9.46 -14.79
C VAL A 71 -2.95 -8.71 -13.75
N PHE A 72 -3.53 -8.34 -12.61
CA PHE A 72 -2.79 -7.69 -11.52
C PHE A 72 -1.84 -8.63 -10.77
N ALA A 73 -2.01 -9.95 -10.88
CA ALA A 73 -1.08 -10.91 -10.30
C ALA A 73 0.34 -10.77 -10.90
N ILE A 74 0.46 -10.52 -12.19
CA ILE A 74 1.76 -10.40 -12.88
C ILE A 74 2.63 -9.28 -12.26
N PRO A 75 2.19 -8.00 -12.23
CA PRO A 75 2.98 -6.94 -11.62
C PRO A 75 3.17 -7.13 -10.11
N THR A 76 2.20 -7.70 -9.40
CA THR A 76 2.31 -7.96 -7.97
C THR A 76 3.40 -8.98 -7.65
N TYR A 77 3.41 -10.13 -8.33
CA TYR A 77 4.48 -11.11 -8.15
C TYR A 77 5.84 -10.60 -8.65
N GLY A 78 5.86 -9.84 -9.75
CA GLY A 78 7.07 -9.17 -10.23
C GLY A 78 7.67 -8.23 -9.17
N PHE A 79 6.85 -7.41 -8.55
CA PHE A 79 7.26 -6.54 -7.45
C PHE A 79 7.80 -7.34 -6.24
N MET A 80 7.06 -8.35 -5.79
CA MET A 80 7.49 -9.20 -4.67
C MET A 80 8.84 -9.85 -4.93
N ILE A 81 9.02 -10.45 -6.11
CA ILE A 81 10.28 -11.08 -6.50
C ILE A 81 11.42 -10.05 -6.51
N SER A 82 11.18 -8.87 -7.07
CA SER A 82 12.19 -7.80 -7.12
C SER A 82 12.64 -7.36 -5.73
N VAL A 83 11.70 -7.21 -4.78
CA VAL A 83 12.02 -6.86 -3.40
C VAL A 83 12.82 -7.97 -2.72
N PHE A 84 12.41 -9.24 -2.84
CA PHE A 84 13.16 -10.33 -2.23
C PHE A 84 14.56 -10.53 -2.86
N VAL A 85 14.70 -10.29 -4.16
CA VAL A 85 16.03 -10.28 -4.82
C VAL A 85 16.89 -9.16 -4.26
N MET A 86 16.33 -7.96 -4.12
CA MET A 86 17.03 -6.81 -3.54
C MET A 86 17.49 -7.10 -2.11
N LEU A 87 16.61 -7.63 -1.26
CA LEU A 87 16.92 -8.01 0.12
C LEU A 87 17.98 -9.12 0.17
N GLY A 88 17.86 -10.14 -0.70
CA GLY A 88 18.84 -11.23 -0.80
C GLY A 88 20.21 -10.73 -1.22
N MET A 89 20.28 -9.81 -2.19
CA MET A 89 21.54 -9.18 -2.60
C MET A 89 22.13 -8.31 -1.49
N GLY A 90 21.31 -7.52 -0.78
CA GLY A 90 21.74 -6.74 0.37
C GLY A 90 22.31 -7.60 1.49
N ALA A 91 21.61 -8.69 1.85
CA ALA A 91 22.08 -9.64 2.83
C ALA A 91 23.40 -10.31 2.42
N PHE A 92 23.51 -10.70 1.15
CA PHE A 92 24.74 -11.29 0.61
C PHE A 92 25.94 -10.32 0.68
N GLN A 93 25.72 -9.03 0.35
CA GLN A 93 26.74 -8.00 0.47
C GLN A 93 27.13 -7.73 1.92
N ALA A 94 26.14 -7.71 2.83
CA ALA A 94 26.38 -7.52 4.26
C ALA A 94 27.23 -8.66 4.85
N LEU A 95 26.92 -9.93 4.49
CA LEU A 95 27.70 -11.09 4.90
C LEU A 95 29.10 -11.09 4.30
N GLY A 96 29.30 -10.52 3.10
CA GLY A 96 30.59 -10.32 2.46
C GLY A 96 31.43 -9.15 3.00
N GLY A 97 30.99 -8.49 4.08
CA GLY A 97 31.68 -7.36 4.70
C GLY A 97 31.54 -6.03 3.95
N ARG A 98 30.64 -5.96 2.97
CA ARG A 98 30.30 -4.76 2.20
C ARG A 98 28.85 -4.37 2.47
N ALA A 99 28.54 -4.03 3.73
CA ALA A 99 27.20 -3.59 4.07
C ALA A 99 26.83 -2.34 3.23
N PRO A 100 25.70 -2.36 2.52
CA PRO A 100 25.25 -1.18 1.80
C PRO A 100 24.93 -0.06 2.80
N VAL A 101 25.47 1.14 2.55
CA VAL A 101 25.21 2.32 3.37
C VAL A 101 24.12 3.13 2.68
N ALA A 102 23.05 3.48 3.42
CA ALA A 102 22.00 4.32 2.88
C ALA A 102 22.54 5.72 2.54
N GLU A 103 22.11 6.31 1.44
CA GLU A 103 22.45 7.71 1.07
C GLU A 103 22.11 8.70 2.18
N SER A 104 21.06 8.41 2.96
CA SER A 104 20.62 9.21 4.11
C SER A 104 21.47 9.02 5.38
N ALA A 105 22.42 8.09 5.40
CA ALA A 105 23.23 7.83 6.60
C ALA A 105 24.06 9.04 7.05
N GLY A 106 24.33 9.97 6.14
CA GLY A 106 25.04 11.24 6.43
C GLY A 106 24.12 12.40 6.84
N PHE A 107 22.80 12.20 6.84
CA PHE A 107 21.86 13.27 7.25
C PHE A 107 21.80 13.37 8.76
N GLY A 108 22.22 14.53 9.30
CA GLY A 108 22.12 14.81 10.72
C GLY A 108 20.64 14.94 11.13
N TYR A 109 20.25 14.23 12.18
CA TYR A 109 18.94 14.44 12.79
C TYR A 109 18.91 15.80 13.50
N GLN A 110 18.12 16.73 12.99
CA GLN A 110 17.78 17.92 13.75
C GLN A 110 16.67 17.55 14.73
N ALA A 111 17.05 17.28 15.97
CA ALA A 111 16.10 17.06 17.06
C ALA A 111 15.38 18.39 17.36
N THR A 112 14.24 18.62 16.71
CA THR A 112 13.36 19.72 17.07
C THR A 112 12.54 19.29 18.29
N SER A 113 12.75 19.94 19.42
CA SER A 113 11.95 19.69 20.63
C SER A 113 10.55 20.23 20.43
N LEU A 114 9.64 19.38 19.94
CA LEU A 114 8.23 19.67 19.82
C LEU A 114 7.54 19.39 21.17
N SER A 115 6.72 20.33 21.65
CA SER A 115 5.93 20.16 22.87
C SER A 115 4.47 20.58 22.63
N GLY A 116 3.57 20.11 23.50
CA GLY A 116 2.16 20.48 23.46
C GLY A 116 1.44 20.03 22.21
N ALA A 117 0.64 20.92 21.61
CA ALA A 117 -0.20 20.62 20.45
C ALA A 117 0.61 20.17 19.21
N ALA A 118 1.81 20.73 18.99
CA ALA A 118 2.65 20.37 17.86
C ALA A 118 3.13 18.91 17.94
N LEU A 119 3.50 18.44 19.13
CA LEU A 119 3.86 17.03 19.35
C LEU A 119 2.64 16.11 19.12
N LEU A 120 1.46 16.49 19.61
CA LEU A 120 0.24 15.73 19.40
C LEU A 120 -0.10 15.60 17.89
N ILE A 121 0.00 16.70 17.14
CA ILE A 121 -0.24 16.69 15.69
C ILE A 121 0.78 15.77 14.97
N LEU A 122 2.05 15.82 15.36
CA LEU A 122 3.08 14.95 14.81
C LEU A 122 2.79 13.49 15.08
N LEU A 123 2.41 13.14 16.32
CA LEU A 123 2.04 11.77 16.71
C LEU A 123 0.81 11.27 15.93
N LEU A 124 -0.23 12.11 15.80
CA LEU A 124 -1.43 11.76 15.03
C LEU A 124 -1.10 11.57 13.55
N ARG A 125 -0.24 12.41 12.98
CA ARG A 125 0.23 12.27 11.59
C ARG A 125 1.05 10.99 11.40
N ALA A 126 1.97 10.68 12.31
CA ALA A 126 2.76 9.45 12.26
C ALA A 126 1.87 8.20 12.39
N PHE A 127 0.88 8.24 13.29
CA PHE A 127 -0.12 7.20 13.43
C PHE A 127 -0.94 7.01 12.15
N ALA A 128 -1.47 8.10 11.56
CA ALA A 128 -2.22 8.05 10.32
C ALA A 128 -1.38 7.49 9.15
N SER A 129 -0.11 7.87 9.04
CA SER A 129 0.81 7.32 8.04
C SER A 129 1.10 5.82 8.26
N GLY A 130 1.23 5.39 9.51
CA GLY A 130 1.38 3.98 9.86
C GLY A 130 0.13 3.14 9.51
N CYS A 131 -1.06 3.70 9.69
CA CYS A 131 -2.32 3.03 9.32
C CYS A 131 -2.44 2.78 7.81
N THR A 132 -1.79 3.59 6.96
CA THR A 132 -1.80 3.39 5.51
C THR A 132 -1.21 2.03 5.10
N SER A 133 -0.22 1.52 5.83
CA SER A 133 0.36 0.20 5.56
C SER A 133 -0.61 -0.96 5.83
N LEU A 134 -1.69 -0.73 6.57
CA LEU A 134 -2.72 -1.73 6.87
C LEU A 134 -3.84 -1.80 5.84
N THR A 135 -3.88 -0.92 4.85
CA THR A 135 -4.97 -0.80 3.87
C THR A 135 -5.20 -2.11 3.09
N GLY A 136 -4.14 -2.85 2.76
CA GLY A 136 -4.25 -4.15 2.11
C GLY A 136 -4.92 -5.22 2.98
N LEU A 137 -4.70 -5.18 4.29
CA LEU A 137 -5.31 -6.11 5.25
C LEU A 137 -6.80 -5.82 5.43
N GLU A 138 -7.18 -4.54 5.43
CA GLU A 138 -8.57 -4.11 5.48
C GLU A 138 -9.38 -4.61 4.28
N ALA A 139 -8.82 -4.52 3.07
CA ALA A 139 -9.48 -5.01 1.86
C ALA A 139 -9.84 -6.51 1.95
N ILE A 140 -9.00 -7.33 2.58
CA ILE A 140 -9.29 -8.76 2.81
C ILE A 140 -10.40 -8.93 3.83
N SER A 141 -10.37 -8.19 4.94
CA SER A 141 -11.38 -8.32 5.99
C SER A 141 -12.77 -7.90 5.49
N ASN A 142 -12.86 -6.83 4.71
CA ASN A 142 -14.09 -6.38 4.07
C ASN A 142 -14.52 -7.31 2.92
N GLY A 143 -13.60 -8.01 2.28
CA GLY A 143 -13.82 -8.95 1.18
C GLY A 143 -14.18 -10.38 1.60
N VAL A 144 -14.29 -10.69 2.90
CA VAL A 144 -14.63 -12.05 3.40
C VAL A 144 -15.86 -12.67 2.71
N PRO A 145 -16.95 -11.95 2.41
CA PRO A 145 -18.09 -12.51 1.70
C PRO A 145 -17.79 -13.06 0.30
N ALA A 146 -16.73 -12.55 -0.36
CA ALA A 146 -16.33 -12.97 -1.71
C ALA A 146 -15.45 -14.24 -1.73
N PHE A 147 -14.96 -14.68 -0.57
CA PHE A 147 -14.14 -15.89 -0.50
C PHE A 147 -14.94 -17.16 -0.71
N ARG A 148 -14.28 -18.21 -1.24
CA ARG A 148 -14.84 -19.57 -1.32
C ARG A 148 -15.06 -20.14 0.08
N ARG A 149 -16.06 -21.03 0.22
CA ARG A 149 -16.32 -21.74 1.49
C ARG A 149 -15.16 -22.72 1.82
N PRO A 150 -14.75 -22.79 3.09
CA PRO A 150 -15.15 -22.01 4.27
C PRO A 150 -14.55 -20.59 4.27
N LYS A 151 -15.40 -19.57 4.13
CA LYS A 151 -15.02 -18.18 3.85
C LYS A 151 -14.06 -17.59 4.89
N SER A 152 -14.41 -17.71 6.16
CA SER A 152 -13.63 -17.14 7.27
C SER A 152 -12.23 -17.77 7.37
N ARG A 153 -12.13 -19.08 7.20
CA ARG A 153 -10.84 -19.79 7.23
C ARG A 153 -9.93 -19.38 6.06
N ASN A 154 -10.49 -19.31 4.86
CA ASN A 154 -9.73 -18.92 3.68
C ASN A 154 -9.29 -17.46 3.76
N ALA A 155 -10.14 -16.55 4.24
CA ALA A 155 -9.80 -15.16 4.48
C ALA A 155 -8.70 -15.03 5.56
N ALA A 156 -8.79 -15.78 6.67
CA ALA A 156 -7.78 -15.77 7.73
C ALA A 156 -6.41 -16.27 7.24
N ILE A 157 -6.37 -17.34 6.45
CA ILE A 157 -5.12 -17.85 5.86
C ILE A 157 -4.50 -16.80 4.93
N THR A 158 -5.31 -16.19 4.06
CA THR A 158 -4.83 -15.15 3.13
C THR A 158 -4.29 -13.94 3.91
N LEU A 159 -5.02 -13.51 4.95
CA LEU A 159 -4.61 -12.40 5.80
C LEU A 159 -3.28 -12.66 6.50
N THR A 160 -3.13 -13.85 7.10
CA THR A 160 -1.88 -14.26 7.78
C THR A 160 -0.71 -14.32 6.81
N PHE A 161 -0.93 -14.86 5.61
CA PHE A 161 0.10 -14.94 4.59
C PHE A 161 0.54 -13.56 4.10
N MET A 162 -0.42 -12.66 3.82
CA MET A 162 -0.12 -11.29 3.40
C MET A 162 0.56 -10.49 4.50
N ALA A 163 0.12 -10.62 5.76
CA ALA A 163 0.78 -9.98 6.89
C ALA A 163 2.23 -10.47 7.06
N GLY A 164 2.47 -11.78 6.94
CA GLY A 164 3.80 -12.36 6.96
C GLY A 164 4.70 -11.82 5.85
N LEU A 165 4.19 -11.74 4.62
CA LEU A 165 4.90 -11.15 3.50
C LEU A 165 5.22 -9.67 3.74
N ALA A 166 4.24 -8.87 4.16
CA ALA A 166 4.44 -7.45 4.43
C ALA A 166 5.51 -7.23 5.51
N ILE A 167 5.44 -7.98 6.60
CA ILE A 167 6.45 -7.92 7.68
C ILE A 167 7.84 -8.30 7.14
N SER A 168 7.95 -9.40 6.39
CA SER A 168 9.25 -9.82 5.84
C SER A 168 9.86 -8.80 4.89
N MET A 169 9.04 -8.11 4.09
CA MET A 169 9.49 -7.04 3.19
C MET A 169 9.84 -5.73 3.93
N MET A 170 9.25 -5.49 5.10
CA MET A 170 9.55 -4.28 5.90
C MET A 170 10.76 -4.46 6.83
N MET A 171 11.06 -5.69 7.24
CA MET A 171 12.17 -5.98 8.15
C MET A 171 13.52 -6.17 7.44
N GLY A 172 13.52 -6.36 6.14
CA GLY A 172 14.72 -6.49 5.32
C GLY A 172 15.20 -5.16 4.80
#